data_285cfc40ccf830f9da5ffa3eb81563e5
#
_entry.id   285cfc40ccf830f9da5ffa3eb81563e5
#
_cell.length_a   1.000
_cell.length_b   1.000
_cell.length_c   1.000
_cell.angle_alpha   90.00
_cell.angle_beta   90.00
_cell.angle_gamma   90.00
#
_symmetry.space_group_name_H-M   'P 1'
#
loop_
_entity.id
_entity.type
_entity.pdbx_description
1 polymer ?
#
loop_
_entity_poly.entity_id
_entity_poly.type
_entity_poly.pdbx_seq_one_letter_code
_entity_poly.pdbx_strand_id
1 'polypeptide(L)'
;MSLPFRPIRLIKRFLNLNANQSEFPADFEPFHKEIIEQVKPFTMTSNERLYCLIEAVKYIVANNIPGDLVECGVWKGGSMMAAAITLQKLGITDRKLYLFDTYAGMTEPTEADESYQGEGAASLLKQDANQKEDSVVWAYSSLEMVKKNIYSTGYPTENIHFIEGDVLQTIPSANPGNIALLRLDTDWYESTKHEMVHLYPLLVSKGVLIIDDYGFWRGSRKAVDEYIGEKNPEILLNRIDDTGRIAIKN
;
A
#
# COMPACT_ATOMS: atom_id res chain seq x y z
N MET A 1 19.74 20.12 -29.81
CA MET A 1 20.06 20.18 -28.38
C MET A 1 18.82 19.70 -27.63
N SER A 2 18.76 18.42 -27.30
CA SER A 2 17.65 17.81 -26.54
C SER A 2 17.93 18.06 -25.04
N LEU A 3 17.01 18.72 -24.36
CA LEU A 3 17.05 18.88 -22.89
C LEU A 3 16.98 17.48 -22.26
N PRO A 4 17.81 17.18 -21.24
CA PRO A 4 17.73 15.92 -20.54
C PRO A 4 16.38 15.79 -19.84
N PHE A 5 15.64 14.78 -20.21
CA PHE A 5 14.39 14.38 -19.57
C PHE A 5 14.71 13.97 -18.12
N ARG A 6 14.15 14.67 -17.13
CA ARG A 6 14.34 14.33 -15.71
C ARG A 6 13.18 13.45 -15.24
N PRO A 7 13.36 12.12 -15.14
CA PRO A 7 12.30 11.18 -14.74
C PRO A 7 11.69 11.50 -13.35
N ILE A 8 12.50 12.03 -12.42
CA ILE A 8 12.07 12.46 -11.07
C ILE A 8 10.90 13.46 -11.11
N ARG A 9 10.80 14.27 -12.18
CA ARG A 9 9.73 15.27 -12.28
C ARG A 9 8.37 14.65 -12.55
N LEU A 10 8.33 13.45 -13.13
CA LEU A 10 7.12 12.72 -13.46
C LEU A 10 6.60 11.92 -12.27
N ILE A 11 7.49 11.20 -11.57
CA ILE A 11 7.14 10.50 -10.32
C ILE A 11 6.56 11.51 -9.31
N LYS A 12 7.18 12.69 -9.17
CA LYS A 12 6.64 13.79 -8.35
C LYS A 12 5.25 14.27 -8.78
N ARG A 13 4.92 14.20 -10.08
CA ARG A 13 3.60 14.61 -10.59
C ARG A 13 2.52 13.58 -10.24
N PHE A 14 2.86 12.28 -10.26
CA PHE A 14 1.94 11.22 -9.85
C PHE A 14 1.73 11.13 -8.35
N LEU A 15 2.79 11.40 -7.58
CA LEU A 15 2.71 11.40 -6.11
C LEU A 15 2.10 12.67 -5.53
N ASN A 16 1.61 13.58 -6.39
CA ASN A 16 0.98 14.86 -5.98
C ASN A 16 1.85 15.70 -5.04
N LEU A 17 3.19 15.65 -5.20
CA LEU A 17 4.16 16.37 -4.37
C LEU A 17 4.25 17.88 -4.67
N ASN A 18 3.33 18.44 -5.44
CA ASN A 18 3.17 19.88 -5.54
C ASN A 18 2.36 20.37 -4.33
N ALA A 19 3.07 20.72 -3.28
CA ALA A 19 2.54 21.38 -2.11
C ALA A 19 2.03 22.80 -2.46
N ASN A 20 0.80 22.87 -2.99
CA ASN A 20 -0.02 24.07 -2.90
C ASN A 20 -1.47 23.60 -2.81
N GLN A 21 -2.01 23.68 -1.58
CA GLN A 21 -3.39 23.48 -1.19
C GLN A 21 -4.06 22.29 -1.90
N SER A 22 -3.98 21.13 -1.31
CA SER A 22 -4.84 20.02 -1.69
C SER A 22 -6.26 20.39 -1.29
N GLU A 23 -7.02 20.93 -2.22
CA GLU A 23 -8.46 21.06 -2.06
C GLU A 23 -8.99 19.63 -2.05
N PHE A 24 -9.51 19.20 -0.90
CA PHE A 24 -10.11 17.89 -0.80
C PHE A 24 -11.36 17.83 -1.69
N PRO A 25 -11.65 16.71 -2.35
CA PRO A 25 -12.94 16.48 -3.00
C PRO A 25 -14.11 16.84 -2.08
N ALA A 26 -15.22 17.28 -2.68
CA ALA A 26 -16.36 17.83 -1.93
C ALA A 26 -17.05 16.81 -1.01
N ASP A 27 -16.93 15.53 -1.32
CA ASP A 27 -17.47 14.40 -0.57
C ASP A 27 -16.59 13.95 0.62
N PHE A 28 -15.39 14.55 0.79
CA PHE A 28 -14.56 14.23 1.94
C PHE A 28 -15.10 14.94 3.19
N GLU A 29 -15.62 14.15 4.11
CA GLU A 29 -16.11 14.63 5.40
C GLU A 29 -14.96 15.07 6.33
N PRO A 30 -15.22 15.83 7.41
CA PRO A 30 -14.20 16.19 8.41
C PRO A 30 -13.45 14.97 8.96
N PHE A 31 -14.11 13.84 9.13
CA PHE A 31 -13.51 12.57 9.57
C PHE A 31 -12.36 12.13 8.66
N HIS A 32 -12.56 12.18 7.33
CA HIS A 32 -11.53 11.80 6.35
C HIS A 32 -10.38 12.80 6.35
N LYS A 33 -10.71 14.11 6.29
CA LYS A 33 -9.73 15.18 6.20
C LYS A 33 -8.77 15.16 7.38
N GLU A 34 -9.29 15.04 8.59
CA GLU A 34 -8.49 14.98 9.81
C GLU A 34 -7.48 13.82 9.78
N ILE A 35 -7.92 12.63 9.40
CA ILE A 35 -7.05 11.45 9.32
C ILE A 35 -6.00 11.63 8.22
N ILE A 36 -6.43 12.07 7.03
CA ILE A 36 -5.53 12.26 5.88
C ILE A 36 -4.47 13.31 6.19
N GLU A 37 -4.83 14.44 6.75
CA GLU A 37 -3.87 15.49 7.13
C GLU A 37 -2.86 14.99 8.16
N GLN A 38 -3.29 14.19 9.13
CA GLN A 38 -2.42 13.62 10.16
C GLN A 38 -1.40 12.65 9.56
N VAL A 39 -1.78 11.83 8.57
CA VAL A 39 -0.90 10.79 8.02
C VAL A 39 -0.14 11.23 6.78
N LYS A 40 -0.49 12.35 6.17
CA LYS A 40 0.11 12.84 4.92
C LYS A 40 1.64 12.92 4.92
N PRO A 41 2.33 13.30 6.01
CA PRO A 41 3.80 13.29 6.06
C PRO A 41 4.43 11.89 5.99
N PHE A 42 3.64 10.84 6.19
CA PHE A 42 4.08 9.46 6.35
C PHE A 42 3.65 8.55 5.19
N THR A 43 3.06 9.11 4.12
CA THR A 43 2.62 8.34 2.95
C THR A 43 2.87 9.09 1.64
N MET A 44 3.11 8.32 0.57
CA MET A 44 3.15 8.81 -0.81
C MET A 44 1.81 8.65 -1.53
N THR A 45 0.88 7.96 -0.91
CA THR A 45 -0.45 7.64 -1.46
C THR A 45 -1.31 8.90 -1.66
N SER A 46 -2.19 8.88 -2.67
CA SER A 46 -3.12 9.98 -2.96
C SER A 46 -4.18 10.13 -1.87
N ASN A 47 -4.82 11.31 -1.82
CA ASN A 47 -5.94 11.53 -0.90
C ASN A 47 -7.10 10.58 -1.20
N GLU A 48 -7.33 10.28 -2.48
CA GLU A 48 -8.37 9.36 -2.95
C GLU A 48 -8.12 7.92 -2.48
N ARG A 49 -6.86 7.46 -2.52
CA ARG A 49 -6.50 6.13 -2.00
C ARG A 49 -6.61 6.05 -0.48
N LEU A 50 -6.21 7.11 0.24
CA LEU A 50 -6.42 7.18 1.70
C LEU A 50 -7.91 7.21 2.05
N TYR A 51 -8.73 7.96 1.30
CA TYR A 51 -10.18 7.96 1.46
C TYR A 51 -10.75 6.55 1.29
N CYS A 52 -10.38 5.86 0.20
CA CYS A 52 -10.83 4.49 -0.04
C CYS A 52 -10.38 3.52 1.06
N LEU A 53 -9.16 3.67 1.59
CA LEU A 53 -8.68 2.85 2.71
C LEU A 53 -9.53 3.11 3.98
N ILE A 54 -9.79 4.38 4.31
CA ILE A 54 -10.62 4.76 5.45
C ILE A 54 -12.04 4.17 5.30
N GLU A 55 -12.66 4.32 4.12
CA GLU A 55 -13.97 3.75 3.84
C GLU A 55 -13.97 2.22 3.86
N ALA A 56 -12.90 1.57 3.41
CA ALA A 56 -12.74 0.12 3.51
C ALA A 56 -12.69 -0.33 4.98
N VAL A 57 -11.97 0.39 5.85
CA VAL A 57 -11.95 0.10 7.29
C VAL A 57 -13.34 0.33 7.92
N LYS A 58 -14.02 1.41 7.59
CA LYS A 58 -15.41 1.65 8.05
C LYS A 58 -16.34 0.53 7.59
N TYR A 59 -16.21 0.09 6.34
CA TYR A 59 -17.01 -0.99 5.78
C TYR A 59 -16.81 -2.32 6.51
N ILE A 60 -15.56 -2.75 6.74
CA ILE A 60 -15.29 -4.02 7.44
C ILE A 60 -15.79 -4.00 8.89
N VAL A 61 -15.73 -2.85 9.55
CA VAL A 61 -16.26 -2.68 10.93
C VAL A 61 -17.78 -2.72 10.91
N ALA A 62 -18.43 -1.90 10.08
CA ALA A 62 -19.89 -1.79 10.03
C ALA A 62 -20.59 -3.12 9.65
N ASN A 63 -19.92 -3.96 8.85
CA ASN A 63 -20.46 -5.25 8.42
C ASN A 63 -19.94 -6.43 9.25
N ASN A 64 -19.19 -6.18 10.33
CA ASN A 64 -18.61 -7.22 11.18
C ASN A 64 -17.78 -8.26 10.39
N ILE A 65 -17.05 -7.82 9.36
CA ILE A 65 -16.19 -8.71 8.58
C ILE A 65 -15.06 -9.20 9.48
N PRO A 66 -14.92 -10.53 9.70
CA PRO A 66 -13.91 -11.05 10.61
C PRO A 66 -12.51 -10.99 9.99
N GLY A 67 -11.48 -10.93 10.85
CA GLY A 67 -10.06 -10.97 10.43
C GLY A 67 -9.33 -9.66 10.69
N ASP A 68 -8.07 -9.69 10.35
CA ASP A 68 -7.11 -8.63 10.66
C ASP A 68 -6.81 -7.79 9.40
N LEU A 69 -5.99 -6.74 9.56
CA LEU A 69 -5.55 -5.90 8.46
C LEU A 69 -4.11 -6.23 8.11
N VAL A 70 -3.83 -6.36 6.83
CA VAL A 70 -2.50 -6.70 6.30
C VAL A 70 -2.08 -5.68 5.25
N GLU A 71 -0.86 -5.19 5.37
CA GLU A 71 -0.21 -4.35 4.37
C GLU A 71 1.15 -4.95 4.02
N CYS A 72 1.43 -5.07 2.71
CA CYS A 72 2.73 -5.39 2.15
C CYS A 72 3.27 -4.16 1.43
N GLY A 73 4.47 -3.70 1.81
CA GLY A 73 5.00 -2.41 1.41
C GLY A 73 4.46 -1.28 2.29
N VAL A 74 5.23 -0.90 3.30
CA VAL A 74 4.75 -0.03 4.39
C VAL A 74 5.35 1.38 4.31
N TRP A 75 6.57 1.50 3.78
CA TRP A 75 7.35 2.74 3.78
C TRP A 75 7.38 3.39 5.17
N LYS A 76 6.88 4.63 5.32
CA LYS A 76 6.82 5.34 6.62
C LYS A 76 5.60 4.99 7.47
N GLY A 77 4.71 4.12 7.00
CA GLY A 77 3.58 3.60 7.75
C GLY A 77 2.27 4.37 7.60
N GLY A 78 2.19 5.40 6.74
CA GLY A 78 1.04 6.32 6.71
C GLY A 78 -0.31 5.67 6.41
N SER A 79 -0.36 4.69 5.51
CA SER A 79 -1.61 3.97 5.21
C SER A 79 -2.09 3.16 6.41
N MET A 80 -1.18 2.42 7.06
CA MET A 80 -1.56 1.65 8.24
C MET A 80 -1.85 2.55 9.47
N MET A 81 -1.21 3.74 9.56
CA MET A 81 -1.60 4.77 10.52
C MET A 81 -3.05 5.23 10.28
N ALA A 82 -3.43 5.49 9.03
CA ALA A 82 -4.80 5.87 8.70
C ALA A 82 -5.80 4.78 9.09
N ALA A 83 -5.47 3.51 8.83
CA ALA A 83 -6.29 2.37 9.24
C ALA A 83 -6.42 2.28 10.77
N ALA A 84 -5.31 2.39 11.51
CA ALA A 84 -5.28 2.36 12.98
C ALA A 84 -6.13 3.48 13.60
N ILE A 85 -5.96 4.72 13.14
CA ILE A 85 -6.73 5.87 13.63
C ILE A 85 -8.20 5.70 13.29
N THR A 86 -8.54 5.18 12.11
CA THR A 86 -9.92 4.90 11.71
C THR A 86 -10.55 3.88 12.65
N LEU A 87 -9.87 2.76 12.92
CA LEU A 87 -10.35 1.74 13.87
C LEU A 87 -10.61 2.32 15.25
N GLN A 88 -9.65 3.10 15.80
CA GLN A 88 -9.80 3.75 17.11
C GLN A 88 -10.99 4.70 17.17
N LYS A 89 -11.16 5.54 16.14
CA LYS A 89 -12.32 6.46 16.05
C LYS A 89 -13.66 5.71 15.98
N LEU A 90 -13.64 4.46 15.53
CA LEU A 90 -14.81 3.55 15.52
C LEU A 90 -14.94 2.72 16.80
N GLY A 91 -14.04 2.89 17.77
CA GLY A 91 -14.04 2.16 19.04
C GLY A 91 -13.53 0.72 18.93
N ILE A 92 -12.80 0.38 17.86
CA ILE A 92 -12.21 -0.94 17.61
C ILE A 92 -10.71 -0.87 17.88
N THR A 93 -10.22 -1.71 18.79
CA THR A 93 -8.81 -1.73 19.19
C THR A 93 -8.21 -3.14 19.29
N ASP A 94 -8.98 -4.16 18.94
CA ASP A 94 -8.65 -5.57 19.11
C ASP A 94 -8.23 -6.26 17.81
N ARG A 95 -8.33 -5.59 16.63
CA ARG A 95 -7.83 -6.12 15.36
C ARG A 95 -6.32 -6.01 15.29
N LYS A 96 -5.67 -7.03 14.76
CA LYS A 96 -4.23 -7.01 14.52
C LYS A 96 -3.93 -6.30 13.22
N LEU A 97 -2.80 -5.59 13.21
CA LEU A 97 -2.24 -4.91 12.05
C LEU A 97 -0.93 -5.60 11.70
N TYR A 98 -0.84 -6.22 10.53
CA TYR A 98 0.36 -6.88 10.03
C TYR A 98 1.02 -6.01 8.96
N LEU A 99 2.27 -5.64 9.20
CA LEU A 99 3.05 -4.73 8.39
C LEU A 99 4.27 -5.47 7.83
N PHE A 100 4.17 -5.92 6.58
CA PHE A 100 5.25 -6.61 5.88
C PHE A 100 6.07 -5.61 5.07
N ASP A 101 7.35 -5.50 5.36
CA ASP A 101 8.28 -4.62 4.63
C ASP A 101 9.72 -5.10 4.84
N THR A 102 10.60 -4.79 3.92
CA THR A 102 12.03 -4.99 4.10
C THR A 102 12.60 -4.08 5.18
N TYR A 103 11.98 -2.92 5.39
CA TYR A 103 12.47 -1.79 6.18
C TYR A 103 13.89 -1.36 5.79
N ALA A 104 14.28 -1.70 4.58
CA ALA A 104 15.58 -1.42 3.98
C ALA A 104 15.47 -0.79 2.57
N GLY A 105 14.23 -0.48 2.15
CA GLY A 105 13.90 0.02 0.82
C GLY A 105 13.54 -1.11 -0.15
N MET A 106 13.44 -0.75 -1.44
CA MET A 106 12.99 -1.66 -2.49
C MET A 106 13.92 -2.85 -2.70
N THR A 107 13.33 -4.01 -3.01
CA THR A 107 14.05 -5.19 -3.50
C THR A 107 14.49 -5.02 -4.94
N GLU A 108 15.29 -5.95 -5.47
CA GLU A 108 15.73 -5.91 -6.86
C GLU A 108 14.55 -6.24 -7.80
N PRO A 109 14.23 -5.35 -8.76
CA PRO A 109 13.16 -5.57 -9.71
C PRO A 109 13.58 -6.55 -10.82
N THR A 110 12.59 -7.09 -11.53
CA THR A 110 12.77 -7.91 -12.72
C THR A 110 12.60 -7.08 -14.02
N GLU A 111 12.81 -7.72 -15.17
CA GLU A 111 12.53 -7.10 -16.48
C GLU A 111 11.03 -6.80 -16.68
N ALA A 112 10.14 -7.44 -15.94
CA ALA A 112 8.71 -7.17 -16.00
C ALA A 112 8.33 -5.84 -15.35
N ASP A 113 9.20 -5.29 -14.51
CA ASP A 113 8.93 -4.14 -13.67
C ASP A 113 9.29 -2.84 -14.39
N GLU A 114 8.43 -2.48 -15.35
CA GLU A 114 8.45 -1.22 -16.05
C GLU A 114 7.30 -0.32 -15.59
N SER A 115 7.54 0.99 -15.54
CA SER A 115 6.46 1.96 -15.39
C SER A 115 5.51 1.91 -16.58
N TYR A 116 4.30 2.45 -16.44
CA TYR A 116 3.35 2.56 -17.56
C TYR A 116 3.94 3.35 -18.77
N GLN A 117 5.00 4.13 -18.55
CA GLN A 117 5.70 4.89 -19.59
C GLN A 117 6.85 4.10 -20.23
N GLY A 118 7.13 2.88 -19.76
CA GLY A 118 8.20 2.02 -20.29
C GLY A 118 9.58 2.31 -19.69
N GLU A 119 9.65 2.95 -18.52
CA GLU A 119 10.89 3.13 -17.77
C GLU A 119 11.13 1.92 -16.86
N GLY A 120 12.25 1.22 -17.07
CA GLY A 120 12.59 0.03 -16.26
C GLY A 120 12.94 0.41 -14.82
N ALA A 121 12.35 -0.27 -13.85
CA ALA A 121 12.55 -0.03 -12.42
C ALA A 121 14.02 -0.11 -11.99
N ALA A 122 14.77 -1.09 -12.51
CA ALA A 122 16.21 -1.23 -12.25
C ALA A 122 17.01 0.01 -12.65
N SER A 123 16.64 0.67 -13.76
CA SER A 123 17.28 1.92 -14.19
C SER A 123 16.98 3.07 -13.23
N LEU A 124 15.73 3.17 -12.76
CA LEU A 124 15.31 4.20 -11.82
C LEU A 124 16.00 4.05 -10.46
N LEU A 125 16.06 2.83 -9.93
CA LEU A 125 16.78 2.54 -8.68
C LEU A 125 18.28 2.85 -8.78
N LYS A 126 18.89 2.52 -9.92
CA LYS A 126 20.31 2.81 -10.17
C LYS A 126 20.63 4.30 -10.22
N GLN A 127 19.73 5.12 -10.76
CA GLN A 127 19.91 6.57 -10.81
C GLN A 127 19.99 7.18 -9.41
N ASP A 128 19.21 6.64 -8.47
CA ASP A 128 19.09 7.15 -7.10
C ASP A 128 19.92 6.34 -6.08
N ALA A 129 20.81 5.42 -6.52
CA ALA A 129 21.54 4.51 -5.67
C ALA A 129 22.38 5.20 -4.58
N ASN A 130 22.86 6.43 -4.83
CA ASN A 130 23.66 7.22 -3.89
C ASN A 130 22.81 8.09 -2.94
N GLN A 131 21.51 8.08 -3.06
CA GLN A 131 20.56 8.93 -2.31
C GLN A 131 19.36 8.13 -1.82
N LYS A 132 19.56 6.87 -1.40
CA LYS A 132 18.49 5.94 -1.04
C LYS A 132 17.54 6.51 0.01
N GLU A 133 18.06 7.18 1.03
CA GLU A 133 17.26 7.72 2.14
C GLU A 133 16.33 8.86 1.72
N ASP A 134 16.71 9.63 0.70
CA ASP A 134 15.94 10.75 0.17
C ASP A 134 15.17 10.39 -1.12
N SER A 135 15.38 9.19 -1.64
CA SER A 135 14.79 8.74 -2.89
C SER A 135 13.37 8.23 -2.69
N VAL A 136 12.45 8.80 -3.46
CA VAL A 136 11.07 8.33 -3.54
C VAL A 136 10.99 6.93 -4.17
N VAL A 137 11.90 6.63 -5.09
CA VAL A 137 11.93 5.33 -5.81
C VAL A 137 12.43 4.22 -4.90
N TRP A 138 13.40 4.50 -4.01
CA TRP A 138 13.90 3.52 -3.06
C TRP A 138 12.94 3.27 -1.90
N ALA A 139 12.01 4.16 -1.65
CA ALA A 139 11.02 4.05 -0.57
C ALA A 139 11.62 3.56 0.77
N TYR A 140 12.84 4.04 1.09
CA TYR A 140 13.54 3.62 2.30
C TYR A 140 12.89 4.17 3.56
N SER A 141 12.72 3.31 4.56
CA SER A 141 12.30 3.71 5.91
C SER A 141 12.70 2.64 6.92
N SER A 142 13.52 3.00 7.91
CA SER A 142 13.95 2.01 8.91
C SER A 142 12.79 1.52 9.77
N LEU A 143 12.87 0.26 10.23
CA LEU A 143 11.87 -0.33 11.13
C LEU A 143 11.63 0.52 12.37
N GLU A 144 12.68 1.12 12.95
CA GLU A 144 12.56 1.99 14.13
C GLU A 144 11.74 3.25 13.84
N MET A 145 11.95 3.86 12.66
CA MET A 145 11.16 5.01 12.23
C MET A 145 9.70 4.64 12.05
N VAL A 146 9.42 3.52 11.37
CA VAL A 146 8.04 3.06 11.15
C VAL A 146 7.35 2.71 12.46
N LYS A 147 8.02 2.01 13.38
CA LYS A 147 7.50 1.75 14.74
C LYS A 147 7.12 3.05 15.46
N LYS A 148 8.02 4.03 15.46
CA LYS A 148 7.75 5.34 16.07
C LYS A 148 6.50 5.99 15.48
N ASN A 149 6.35 5.97 14.15
CA ASN A 149 5.23 6.56 13.45
C ASN A 149 3.91 5.83 13.81
N ILE A 150 3.87 4.50 13.68
CA ILE A 150 2.68 3.71 13.98
C ILE A 150 2.29 3.84 15.46
N TYR A 151 3.25 3.77 16.39
CA TYR A 151 2.96 3.92 17.82
C TYR A 151 2.45 5.31 18.19
N SER A 152 2.78 6.35 17.40
CA SER A 152 2.25 7.70 17.62
C SER A 152 0.73 7.80 17.42
N THR A 153 0.11 6.83 16.76
CA THR A 153 -1.36 6.76 16.63
C THR A 153 -2.05 6.42 17.95
N GLY A 154 -1.34 5.83 18.92
CA GLY A 154 -1.91 5.33 20.17
C GLY A 154 -2.69 4.01 20.02
N TYR A 155 -2.63 3.34 18.87
CA TYR A 155 -3.21 2.00 18.71
C TYR A 155 -2.49 0.99 19.62
N PRO A 156 -3.21 -0.01 20.23
CA PRO A 156 -2.56 -0.97 21.12
C PRO A 156 -1.38 -1.68 20.48
N THR A 157 -0.20 -1.55 21.09
CA THR A 157 1.06 -2.04 20.52
C THR A 157 1.13 -3.56 20.41
N GLU A 158 0.43 -4.28 21.27
CA GLU A 158 0.29 -5.74 21.25
C GLU A 158 -0.46 -6.25 20.02
N ASN A 159 -1.23 -5.40 19.36
CA ASN A 159 -1.95 -5.71 18.13
C ASN A 159 -1.23 -5.22 16.87
N ILE A 160 0.01 -4.74 16.97
CA ILE A 160 0.81 -4.30 15.82
C ILE A 160 1.96 -5.27 15.60
N HIS A 161 2.00 -5.90 14.42
CA HIS A 161 2.97 -6.92 14.06
C HIS A 161 3.81 -6.44 12.88
N PHE A 162 5.08 -6.13 13.14
CA PHE A 162 6.04 -5.78 12.10
C PHE A 162 6.75 -7.04 11.63
N ILE A 163 6.67 -7.36 10.35
CA ILE A 163 7.32 -8.51 9.73
C ILE A 163 8.42 -7.98 8.82
N GLU A 164 9.64 -8.00 9.34
CA GLU A 164 10.82 -7.50 8.64
C GLU A 164 11.39 -8.53 7.68
N GLY A 165 11.55 -8.15 6.42
CA GLY A 165 12.18 -8.94 5.37
C GLY A 165 11.43 -8.89 4.05
N ASP A 166 12.02 -9.51 3.04
CA ASP A 166 11.42 -9.69 1.74
C ASP A 166 10.16 -10.57 1.85
N VAL A 167 9.05 -10.12 1.29
CA VAL A 167 7.77 -10.86 1.30
C VAL A 167 7.90 -12.25 0.67
N LEU A 168 8.80 -12.42 -0.30
CA LEU A 168 9.09 -13.74 -0.90
C LEU A 168 9.63 -14.76 0.12
N GLN A 169 10.22 -14.29 1.21
CA GLN A 169 10.81 -15.11 2.27
C GLN A 169 9.95 -15.15 3.52
N THR A 170 9.27 -14.05 3.86
CA THR A 170 8.49 -13.94 5.08
C THR A 170 7.10 -14.53 4.96
N ILE A 171 6.52 -14.55 3.77
CA ILE A 171 5.26 -15.21 3.46
C ILE A 171 5.56 -16.60 2.86
N PRO A 172 4.88 -17.70 3.28
CA PRO A 172 3.72 -17.77 4.18
C PRO A 172 4.05 -18.00 5.66
N SER A 173 5.34 -17.99 6.07
CA SER A 173 5.72 -18.35 7.46
C SER A 173 5.12 -17.41 8.51
N ALA A 174 4.99 -16.12 8.22
CA ALA A 174 4.30 -15.13 9.04
C ALA A 174 2.80 -15.05 8.65
N ASN A 175 2.07 -16.13 8.85
CA ASN A 175 0.67 -16.24 8.48
C ASN A 175 -0.24 -15.38 9.38
N PRO A 176 -0.91 -14.34 8.86
CA PRO A 176 -1.82 -13.49 9.64
C PRO A 176 -3.17 -14.17 9.96
N GLY A 177 -3.45 -15.37 9.42
CA GLY A 177 -4.76 -16.02 9.56
C GLY A 177 -5.82 -15.37 8.67
N ASN A 178 -7.04 -15.16 9.18
CA ASN A 178 -8.11 -14.52 8.44
C ASN A 178 -7.80 -13.02 8.21
N ILE A 179 -7.93 -12.56 6.98
CA ILE A 179 -7.71 -11.18 6.58
C ILE A 179 -9.05 -10.52 6.24
N ALA A 180 -9.34 -9.38 6.87
CA ALA A 180 -10.50 -8.56 6.54
C ALA A 180 -10.16 -7.48 5.49
N LEU A 181 -8.93 -6.95 5.53
CA LEU A 181 -8.41 -5.97 4.58
C LEU A 181 -6.97 -6.34 4.21
N LEU A 182 -6.72 -6.47 2.91
CA LEU A 182 -5.41 -6.74 2.32
C LEU A 182 -5.01 -5.58 1.40
N ARG A 183 -3.90 -4.90 1.72
CA ARG A 183 -3.31 -3.87 0.88
C ARG A 183 -1.96 -4.32 0.36
N LEU A 184 -1.79 -4.30 -0.96
CA LEU A 184 -0.56 -4.65 -1.68
C LEU A 184 0.06 -3.39 -2.28
N ASP A 185 1.32 -3.10 -1.91
CA ASP A 185 2.05 -1.87 -2.24
C ASP A 185 3.57 -2.14 -2.36
N THR A 186 3.92 -3.27 -2.96
CA THR A 186 5.32 -3.72 -3.10
C THR A 186 5.88 -3.53 -4.51
N ASP A 187 5.12 -2.91 -5.41
CA ASP A 187 5.48 -2.46 -6.76
C ASP A 187 5.76 -3.58 -7.77
N TRP A 188 6.54 -4.62 -7.41
CA TRP A 188 7.12 -5.56 -8.37
C TRP A 188 6.22 -6.75 -8.70
N TYR A 189 6.48 -7.35 -9.87
CA TYR A 189 5.77 -8.54 -10.33
C TYR A 189 5.88 -9.71 -9.36
N GLU A 190 7.11 -10.05 -8.94
CA GLU A 190 7.35 -11.22 -8.11
C GLU A 190 6.70 -11.09 -6.73
N SER A 191 6.85 -9.93 -6.06
CA SER A 191 6.23 -9.67 -4.76
C SER A 191 4.71 -9.68 -4.85
N THR A 192 4.13 -8.91 -5.78
CA THR A 192 2.67 -8.86 -5.96
C THR A 192 2.08 -10.24 -6.29
N LYS A 193 2.76 -11.02 -7.16
CA LYS A 193 2.31 -12.38 -7.49
C LYS A 193 2.34 -13.30 -6.29
N HIS A 194 3.42 -13.25 -5.51
CA HIS A 194 3.58 -14.05 -4.30
C HIS A 194 2.50 -13.73 -3.26
N GLU A 195 2.25 -12.46 -3.02
CA GLU A 195 1.20 -11.96 -2.12
C GLU A 195 -0.19 -12.40 -2.56
N MET A 196 -0.51 -12.27 -3.86
CA MET A 196 -1.79 -12.74 -4.40
C MET A 196 -1.97 -14.25 -4.22
N VAL A 197 -0.91 -15.03 -4.40
CA VAL A 197 -0.96 -16.51 -4.26
C VAL A 197 -1.15 -16.93 -2.79
N HIS A 198 -0.50 -16.25 -1.86
CA HIS A 198 -0.45 -16.68 -0.46
C HIS A 198 -1.40 -15.93 0.48
N LEU A 199 -1.63 -14.64 0.27
CA LEU A 199 -2.46 -13.81 1.16
C LEU A 199 -3.90 -13.65 0.66
N TYR A 200 -4.12 -13.53 -0.66
CA TYR A 200 -5.49 -13.40 -1.17
C TYR A 200 -6.40 -14.58 -0.78
N PRO A 201 -5.95 -15.86 -0.74
CA PRO A 201 -6.77 -16.95 -0.23
C PRO A 201 -7.23 -16.76 1.22
N LEU A 202 -6.43 -16.09 2.06
CA LEU A 202 -6.73 -15.80 3.46
C LEU A 202 -7.69 -14.62 3.63
N LEU A 203 -7.87 -13.78 2.60
CA LEU A 203 -8.88 -12.74 2.58
C LEU A 203 -10.25 -13.40 2.67
N VAL A 204 -11.04 -13.04 3.68
CA VAL A 204 -12.35 -13.65 3.91
C VAL A 204 -13.38 -13.15 2.89
N SER A 205 -14.50 -13.88 2.75
CA SER A 205 -15.65 -13.38 1.97
C SER A 205 -16.09 -12.02 2.50
N LYS A 206 -16.37 -11.09 1.60
CA LYS A 206 -16.63 -9.67 1.84
C LYS A 206 -15.42 -8.87 2.36
N GLY A 207 -14.25 -9.48 2.49
CA GLY A 207 -13.01 -8.77 2.78
C GLY A 207 -12.60 -7.86 1.62
N VAL A 208 -11.82 -6.82 1.94
CA VAL A 208 -11.42 -5.80 0.98
C VAL A 208 -9.98 -6.03 0.51
N LEU A 209 -9.77 -6.06 -0.81
CA LEU A 209 -8.46 -6.02 -1.46
C LEU A 209 -8.20 -4.61 -1.99
N ILE A 210 -7.03 -4.05 -1.68
CA ILE A 210 -6.51 -2.82 -2.25
C ILE A 210 -5.17 -3.14 -2.92
N ILE A 211 -4.97 -2.66 -4.15
CA ILE A 211 -3.72 -2.78 -4.90
C ILE A 211 -3.29 -1.38 -5.29
N ASP A 212 -2.15 -0.94 -4.79
CA ASP A 212 -1.70 0.46 -4.95
C ASP A 212 -1.15 0.72 -6.35
N ASP A 213 -0.41 -0.23 -6.92
CA ASP A 213 0.48 -0.02 -8.07
C ASP A 213 -0.02 -0.56 -9.41
N TYR A 214 -1.21 -1.14 -9.46
CA TYR A 214 -1.76 -1.77 -10.66
C TYR A 214 -1.74 -0.88 -11.91
N GLY A 215 -1.95 0.41 -11.77
CA GLY A 215 -1.95 1.36 -12.87
C GLY A 215 -0.58 1.95 -13.18
N PHE A 216 0.39 1.84 -12.28
CA PHE A 216 1.71 2.45 -12.42
C PHE A 216 2.75 1.44 -12.93
N TRP A 217 2.89 0.28 -12.26
CA TRP A 217 3.86 -0.74 -12.61
C TRP A 217 3.23 -1.87 -13.42
N ARG A 218 3.78 -2.12 -14.61
CA ARG A 218 3.32 -3.21 -15.49
C ARG A 218 3.48 -4.58 -14.84
N GLY A 219 4.54 -4.74 -14.02
CA GLY A 219 4.81 -5.96 -13.26
C GLY A 219 3.69 -6.26 -12.28
N SER A 220 3.33 -5.31 -11.41
CA SER A 220 2.21 -5.46 -10.46
C SER A 220 0.90 -5.78 -11.18
N ARG A 221 0.57 -5.03 -12.24
CA ARG A 221 -0.62 -5.30 -13.06
C ARG A 221 -0.63 -6.71 -13.62
N LYS A 222 0.50 -7.14 -14.22
CA LYS A 222 0.64 -8.47 -14.82
C LYS A 222 0.40 -9.57 -13.78
N ALA A 223 0.99 -9.43 -12.59
CA ALA A 223 0.83 -10.40 -11.50
C ALA A 223 -0.63 -10.56 -11.09
N VAL A 224 -1.35 -9.44 -10.95
CA VAL A 224 -2.78 -9.44 -10.58
C VAL A 224 -3.63 -10.03 -11.70
N ASP A 225 -3.42 -9.60 -12.97
CA ASP A 225 -4.20 -10.07 -14.12
C ASP A 225 -4.00 -11.58 -14.34
N GLU A 226 -2.77 -12.09 -14.18
CA GLU A 226 -2.47 -13.53 -14.25
C GLU A 226 -3.19 -14.29 -13.14
N TYR A 227 -3.12 -13.83 -11.89
CA TYR A 227 -3.79 -14.49 -10.77
C TYR A 227 -5.32 -14.56 -10.99
N ILE A 228 -5.92 -13.43 -11.40
CA ILE A 228 -7.35 -13.37 -11.70
C ILE A 228 -7.71 -14.32 -12.86
N GLY A 229 -6.90 -14.33 -13.93
CA GLY A 229 -7.12 -15.21 -15.08
C GLY A 229 -6.99 -16.70 -14.75
N GLU A 230 -6.05 -17.07 -13.88
CA GLU A 230 -5.80 -18.47 -13.48
C GLU A 230 -6.82 -18.97 -12.45
N LYS A 231 -7.18 -18.17 -11.47
CA LYS A 231 -8.05 -18.58 -10.36
C LYS A 231 -9.50 -18.24 -10.59
N ASN A 232 -9.79 -17.35 -11.53
CA ASN A 232 -11.12 -16.85 -11.87
C ASN A 232 -11.96 -16.49 -10.64
N PRO A 233 -11.42 -15.71 -9.68
CA PRO A 233 -12.21 -15.24 -8.56
C PRO A 233 -13.33 -14.34 -9.09
N GLU A 234 -14.53 -14.49 -8.57
CA GLU A 234 -15.67 -13.63 -8.91
C GLU A 234 -15.47 -12.25 -8.26
N ILE A 235 -14.61 -11.42 -8.84
CA ILE A 235 -14.20 -10.13 -8.28
C ILE A 235 -14.36 -9.00 -9.31
N LEU A 236 -14.89 -7.88 -8.87
CA LEU A 236 -14.91 -6.64 -9.65
C LEU A 236 -13.80 -5.72 -9.14
N LEU A 237 -12.71 -5.63 -9.89
CA LEU A 237 -11.59 -4.74 -9.56
C LEU A 237 -11.88 -3.32 -10.03
N ASN A 238 -12.26 -2.45 -9.12
CA ASN A 238 -12.58 -1.05 -9.39
C ASN A 238 -11.34 -0.15 -9.34
N ARG A 239 -11.35 0.90 -10.16
CA ARG A 239 -10.35 1.95 -10.13
C ARG A 239 -10.62 2.92 -8.95
N ILE A 240 -9.58 3.22 -8.16
CA ILE A 240 -9.62 4.30 -7.16
C ILE A 240 -9.16 5.61 -7.83
N ASP A 241 -7.95 5.59 -8.37
CA ASP A 241 -7.33 6.70 -9.09
C ASP A 241 -6.54 6.16 -10.30
N ASP A 242 -5.54 6.88 -10.78
CA ASP A 242 -4.76 6.45 -11.95
C ASP A 242 -4.00 5.15 -11.71
N THR A 243 -3.59 4.85 -10.48
CA THR A 243 -2.79 3.66 -10.15
C THR A 243 -3.54 2.65 -9.28
N GLY A 244 -4.26 3.09 -8.26
CA GLY A 244 -4.89 2.25 -7.25
C GLY A 244 -6.12 1.48 -7.75
N ARG A 245 -6.31 0.28 -7.20
CA ARG A 245 -7.50 -0.56 -7.40
C ARG A 245 -8.05 -1.04 -6.06
N ILE A 246 -9.36 -1.24 -6.03
CA ILE A 246 -10.06 -1.79 -4.87
C ILE A 246 -11.10 -2.81 -5.31
N ALA A 247 -11.27 -3.86 -4.51
CA ALA A 247 -12.31 -4.87 -4.72
C ALA A 247 -12.79 -5.45 -3.40
N ILE A 248 -14.00 -6.00 -3.42
CA ILE A 248 -14.54 -6.82 -2.33
C ILE A 248 -14.54 -8.27 -2.82
N LYS A 249 -14.00 -9.18 -2.01
CA LYS A 249 -14.00 -10.61 -2.28
C LYS A 249 -15.40 -11.19 -2.02
N ASN A 250 -15.94 -11.93 -2.96
CA ASN A 250 -17.23 -12.63 -2.81
C ASN A 250 -17.18 -13.78 -1.81
#